data_5854c67567ec8929d8216c895f05ee41
#
_entry.id   5854c67567ec8929d8216c895f05ee41
#
_cell.length_a   1.000
_cell.length_b   1.000
_cell.length_c   1.000
_cell.angle_alpha   90.00
_cell.angle_beta   90.00
_cell.angle_gamma   90.00
#
_symmetry.space_group_name_H-M   'P 1'
#
loop_
_entity.id
_entity.type
_entity.pdbx_description
1 polymer ?
#
loop_
_entity_poly.entity_id
_entity_poly.type
_entity_poly.pdbx_seq_one_letter_code
_entity_poly.pdbx_strand_id
1 'polypeptide(L)'
;MQRVDDYRLKFGQHELVPIMIGGMGVDISTAELALEAARLGGIGHISDALVHDVADRRFDTEFIKGKTRFYKHNVNNSDKSIIQFDLGHLAEATKLHIGKTMEAKRGSGMVFVNIMEKLTMNAARDTLKVRLNAALDAGIDGITLSAGLHLGSFALMADHPRFRDAKLGIIVSSVRALQLFLRKTARLERLPDFVVIEGPLAGGHLGFGMDWAQYDLATIVTEIAQFLKTEQLDIPLIAAGGIFTG
;
A
#
# COMPACT_ATOMS: atom_id res chain seq x y z
N MET A 1 15.83 -27.20 -15.02
CA MET A 1 15.79 -26.18 -13.95
C MET A 1 15.43 -24.87 -14.61
N GLN A 2 14.33 -24.26 -14.20
CA GLN A 2 14.05 -22.86 -14.60
C GLN A 2 15.11 -21.97 -13.93
N ARG A 3 15.72 -21.08 -14.67
CA ARG A 3 16.63 -20.10 -14.09
C ARG A 3 15.82 -19.03 -13.38
N VAL A 4 16.34 -18.49 -12.28
CA VAL A 4 15.68 -17.39 -11.55
C VAL A 4 15.38 -16.21 -12.49
N ASP A 5 16.27 -15.94 -13.42
CA ASP A 5 16.14 -14.87 -14.43
C ASP A 5 14.95 -15.07 -15.39
N ASP A 6 14.45 -16.30 -15.53
CA ASP A 6 13.36 -16.64 -16.44
C ASP A 6 11.99 -16.55 -15.75
N TYR A 7 11.97 -16.36 -14.42
CA TYR A 7 10.72 -16.20 -13.70
C TYR A 7 10.08 -14.83 -13.96
N ARG A 8 8.77 -14.83 -14.12
CA ARG A 8 7.97 -13.60 -14.25
C ARG A 8 6.82 -13.63 -13.27
N LEU A 9 6.63 -12.49 -12.61
CA LEU A 9 5.47 -12.28 -11.76
C LEU A 9 4.26 -11.98 -12.64
N LYS A 10 3.19 -12.76 -12.48
CA LYS A 10 1.98 -12.62 -13.30
C LYS A 10 0.84 -11.98 -12.53
N PHE A 11 0.32 -10.87 -13.05
CA PHE A 11 -0.92 -10.23 -12.60
C PHE A 11 -1.90 -10.15 -13.76
N GLY A 12 -2.73 -11.17 -13.92
CA GLY A 12 -3.62 -11.31 -15.07
C GLY A 12 -2.82 -11.40 -16.38
N GLN A 13 -2.95 -10.41 -17.24
CA GLN A 13 -2.23 -10.33 -18.51
C GLN A 13 -0.83 -9.71 -18.42
N HIS A 14 -0.46 -9.18 -17.24
CA HIS A 14 0.83 -8.53 -17.06
C HIS A 14 1.88 -9.54 -16.60
N GLU A 15 2.99 -9.58 -17.32
CA GLU A 15 4.20 -10.31 -16.93
C GLU A 15 5.29 -9.33 -16.52
N LEU A 16 5.65 -9.37 -15.25
CA LEU A 16 6.53 -8.39 -14.62
C LEU A 16 7.85 -9.04 -14.20
N VAL A 17 8.90 -8.24 -14.16
CA VAL A 17 10.12 -8.61 -13.44
C VAL A 17 9.72 -8.82 -11.96
N PRO A 18 10.15 -9.94 -11.31
CA PRO A 18 9.69 -10.29 -9.98
C PRO A 18 10.37 -9.47 -8.88
N ILE A 19 10.43 -8.16 -9.07
CA ILE A 19 11.01 -7.19 -8.14
C ILE A 19 9.97 -6.13 -7.84
N MET A 20 9.68 -6.00 -6.56
CA MET A 20 8.80 -4.95 -6.03
C MET A 20 9.60 -4.07 -5.06
N ILE A 21 9.73 -2.79 -5.39
CA ILE A 21 10.31 -1.81 -4.46
C ILE A 21 9.22 -1.42 -3.48
N GLY A 22 9.39 -1.77 -2.21
CA GLY A 22 8.41 -1.55 -1.15
C GLY A 22 8.12 -0.07 -0.91
N GLY A 23 6.90 0.22 -0.46
CA GLY A 23 6.47 1.57 -0.11
C GLY A 23 6.97 1.96 1.28
N MET A 24 7.70 3.06 1.37
CA MET A 24 8.18 3.64 2.62
C MET A 24 7.68 5.08 2.77
N GLY A 25 7.32 5.45 3.99
CA GLY A 25 6.86 6.81 4.31
C GLY A 25 7.95 7.83 4.17
N VAL A 26 7.68 8.90 4.34
CA VAL A 26 7.35 10.21 3.82
C VAL A 26 8.33 10.58 2.72
N ASP A 27 7.90 10.45 1.45
CA ASP A 27 8.70 10.83 0.26
C ASP A 27 10.08 10.13 0.15
N ILE A 28 10.25 8.97 0.83
CA ILE A 28 11.36 8.05 0.60
C ILE A 28 11.03 7.18 -0.61
N SER A 29 9.81 6.67 -0.68
CA SER A 29 9.24 6.07 -1.90
C SER A 29 8.75 7.18 -2.81
N THR A 30 9.68 7.76 -3.57
CA THR A 30 9.41 8.87 -4.46
C THR A 30 8.79 8.42 -5.78
N ALA A 31 8.15 9.36 -6.48
CA ALA A 31 7.64 9.11 -7.83
C ALA A 31 8.76 8.66 -8.77
N GLU A 32 9.94 9.27 -8.68
CA GLU A 32 11.09 8.97 -9.54
C GLU A 32 11.55 7.52 -9.35
N LEU A 33 11.65 7.05 -8.10
CA LEU A 33 12.03 5.67 -7.79
C LEU A 33 10.99 4.68 -8.31
N ALA A 34 9.70 4.98 -8.09
CA ALA A 34 8.61 4.13 -8.56
C ALA A 34 8.55 4.05 -10.09
N LEU A 35 8.75 5.18 -10.76
CA LEU A 35 8.78 5.27 -12.22
C LEU A 35 9.95 4.50 -12.82
N GLU A 36 11.12 4.55 -12.19
CA GLU A 36 12.29 3.79 -12.67
C GLU A 36 12.09 2.28 -12.52
N ALA A 37 11.51 1.81 -11.40
CA ALA A 37 11.13 0.42 -11.24
C ALA A 37 10.15 -0.04 -12.32
N ALA A 38 9.13 0.78 -12.60
CA ALA A 38 8.14 0.50 -13.64
C ALA A 38 8.75 0.51 -15.04
N ARG A 39 9.68 1.45 -15.32
CA ARG A 39 10.43 1.50 -16.59
C ARG A 39 11.20 0.22 -16.85
N LEU A 40 11.76 -0.37 -15.81
CA LEU A 40 12.53 -1.62 -15.85
C LEU A 40 11.64 -2.88 -15.84
N GLY A 41 10.32 -2.73 -15.84
CA GLY A 41 9.37 -3.85 -15.89
C GLY A 41 9.01 -4.45 -14.53
N GLY A 42 9.47 -3.87 -13.43
CA GLY A 42 9.12 -4.26 -12.06
C GLY A 42 7.94 -3.45 -11.50
N ILE A 43 7.78 -3.49 -10.19
CA ILE A 43 6.76 -2.73 -9.47
C ILE A 43 7.42 -1.70 -8.56
N GLY A 44 7.07 -0.44 -8.73
CA GLY A 44 7.48 0.64 -7.83
C GLY A 44 6.32 1.13 -7.00
N HIS A 45 6.63 1.63 -5.80
CA HIS A 45 5.63 2.24 -4.92
C HIS A 45 5.90 3.72 -4.71
N ILE A 46 4.82 4.48 -4.65
CA ILE A 46 4.79 5.78 -3.98
C ILE A 46 4.07 5.64 -2.64
N SER A 47 4.30 6.56 -1.72
CA SER A 47 3.68 6.53 -0.39
C SER A 47 2.57 7.58 -0.29
N ASP A 48 1.49 7.25 0.42
CA ASP A 48 0.42 8.19 0.75
C ASP A 48 0.68 9.01 2.03
N ALA A 49 1.79 8.72 2.71
CA ALA A 49 2.14 9.40 3.96
C ALA A 49 2.42 10.88 3.72
N LEU A 50 1.73 11.74 4.48
CA LEU A 50 1.84 13.21 4.39
C LEU A 50 1.69 13.75 2.95
N VAL A 51 0.76 13.19 2.19
CA VAL A 51 0.56 13.54 0.77
C VAL A 51 0.33 15.04 0.53
N HIS A 52 -0.26 15.78 1.49
CA HIS A 52 -0.39 17.24 1.41
C HIS A 52 0.98 17.93 1.35
N ASP A 53 1.92 17.52 2.22
CA ASP A 53 3.26 18.08 2.27
C ASP A 53 4.06 17.72 1.02
N VAL A 54 3.89 16.50 0.54
CA VAL A 54 4.51 16.05 -0.71
C VAL A 54 3.96 16.85 -1.90
N ALA A 55 2.65 17.06 -1.97
CA ALA A 55 2.02 17.83 -3.03
C ALA A 55 2.47 19.31 -3.02
N ASP A 56 2.49 19.94 -1.83
CA ASP A 56 2.93 21.33 -1.70
C ASP A 56 4.38 21.52 -2.15
N ARG A 57 5.28 20.59 -1.78
CA ARG A 57 6.69 20.66 -2.18
C ARG A 57 6.93 20.40 -3.68
N ARG A 58 6.12 19.49 -4.26
CA ARG A 58 6.34 19.05 -5.65
C ARG A 58 5.58 19.84 -6.69
N PHE A 59 4.42 20.42 -6.32
CA PHE A 59 3.48 21.00 -7.27
C PHE A 59 3.08 22.44 -6.92
N ASP A 60 3.79 23.07 -5.98
CA ASP A 60 3.55 24.46 -5.55
C ASP A 60 2.09 24.70 -5.12
N THR A 61 1.52 23.74 -4.38
CA THR A 61 0.20 23.85 -3.79
C THR A 61 0.27 24.40 -2.35
N GLU A 62 -0.88 24.68 -1.73
CA GLU A 62 -0.95 25.29 -0.39
C GLU A 62 -1.82 24.49 0.59
N PHE A 63 -1.93 23.17 0.41
CA PHE A 63 -2.74 22.31 1.27
C PHE A 63 -2.37 22.43 2.76
N ILE A 64 -1.09 22.53 3.08
CA ILE A 64 -0.60 22.66 4.46
C ILE A 64 -0.93 24.01 5.06
N LYS A 65 -0.96 25.09 4.28
CA LYS A 65 -1.35 26.39 4.81
C LYS A 65 -2.78 26.35 5.38
N GLY A 66 -3.72 25.72 4.68
CA GLY A 66 -5.08 25.50 5.15
C GLY A 66 -5.13 24.69 6.45
N LYS A 67 -4.41 23.57 6.48
CA LYS A 67 -4.26 22.73 7.67
C LYS A 67 -3.64 23.49 8.84
N THR A 68 -2.54 24.20 8.63
CA THR A 68 -1.85 24.96 9.66
C THR A 68 -2.72 26.08 10.22
N ARG A 69 -3.50 26.75 9.38
CA ARG A 69 -4.43 27.81 9.82
C ARG A 69 -5.47 27.25 10.79
N PHE A 70 -6.02 26.09 10.49
CA PHE A 70 -6.96 25.39 11.36
C PHE A 70 -6.31 24.92 12.68
N TYR A 71 -5.11 24.35 12.62
CA TYR A 71 -4.38 23.90 13.80
C TYR A 71 -4.00 25.03 14.75
N LYS A 72 -3.63 26.20 14.25
CA LYS A 72 -3.28 27.36 15.11
C LYS A 72 -4.41 27.76 16.06
N HIS A 73 -5.65 27.63 15.62
CA HIS A 73 -6.81 27.95 16.48
C HIS A 73 -7.09 26.87 17.53
N ASN A 74 -6.59 25.66 17.34
CA ASN A 74 -6.89 24.51 18.19
C ASN A 74 -5.66 23.95 18.92
N VAL A 75 -4.49 24.60 18.85
CA VAL A 75 -3.25 24.09 19.43
C VAL A 75 -3.34 23.89 20.94
N ASN A 76 -4.06 24.77 21.63
CA ASN A 76 -4.24 24.73 23.09
C ASN A 76 -5.48 23.95 23.52
N ASN A 77 -6.25 23.38 22.59
CA ASN A 77 -7.41 22.60 22.93
C ASN A 77 -7.00 21.20 23.39
N SER A 78 -7.46 20.80 24.57
CA SER A 78 -7.20 19.44 25.11
C SER A 78 -7.97 18.36 24.36
N ASP A 79 -9.12 18.70 23.80
CA ASP A 79 -9.92 17.79 22.98
C ASP A 79 -9.42 17.79 21.54
N LYS A 80 -8.62 16.78 21.19
CA LYS A 80 -8.11 16.59 19.82
C LYS A 80 -9.16 15.99 18.88
N SER A 81 -10.31 15.54 19.36
CA SER A 81 -11.39 14.99 18.53
C SER A 81 -12.05 16.04 17.62
N ILE A 82 -11.96 17.30 18.00
CA ILE A 82 -12.46 18.42 17.21
C ILE A 82 -11.63 18.73 15.96
N ILE A 83 -10.38 18.21 15.91
CA ILE A 83 -9.49 18.42 14.77
C ILE A 83 -10.00 17.54 13.63
N GLN A 84 -10.60 18.16 12.64
CA GLN A 84 -11.05 17.49 11.43
C GLN A 84 -10.06 17.72 10.30
N PHE A 85 -9.91 16.69 9.45
CA PHE A 85 -9.17 16.81 8.21
C PHE A 85 -10.10 17.36 7.12
N ASP A 86 -9.56 18.24 6.29
CA ASP A 86 -10.23 18.60 5.05
C ASP A 86 -10.12 17.42 4.09
N LEU A 87 -11.21 16.66 3.98
CA LEU A 87 -11.26 15.46 3.14
C LEU A 87 -11.19 15.80 1.65
N GLY A 88 -11.64 17.00 1.26
CA GLY A 88 -11.52 17.50 -0.11
C GLY A 88 -10.06 17.73 -0.47
N HIS A 89 -9.33 18.50 0.33
CA HIS A 89 -7.90 18.71 0.13
C HIS A 89 -7.10 17.39 0.17
N LEU A 90 -7.49 16.46 1.04
CA LEU A 90 -6.85 15.13 1.08
C LEU A 90 -7.04 14.38 -0.23
N ALA A 91 -8.25 14.39 -0.78
CA ALA A 91 -8.55 13.78 -2.08
C ALA A 91 -7.78 14.45 -3.22
N GLU A 92 -7.77 15.78 -3.26
CA GLU A 92 -7.08 16.56 -4.29
C GLU A 92 -5.58 16.32 -4.27
N ALA A 93 -4.93 16.41 -3.10
CA ALA A 93 -3.50 16.15 -2.95
C ALA A 93 -3.14 14.72 -3.39
N THR A 94 -3.96 13.73 -2.99
CA THR A 94 -3.77 12.32 -3.38
C THR A 94 -3.88 12.15 -4.90
N LYS A 95 -4.93 12.70 -5.50
CA LYS A 95 -5.16 12.62 -6.95
C LYS A 95 -4.05 13.33 -7.73
N LEU A 96 -3.63 14.49 -7.27
CA LEU A 96 -2.55 15.25 -7.92
C LEU A 96 -1.23 14.48 -7.90
N HIS A 97 -0.82 13.99 -6.74
CA HIS A 97 0.44 13.25 -6.59
C HIS A 97 0.44 11.97 -7.44
N ILE A 98 -0.61 11.16 -7.34
CA ILE A 98 -0.73 9.92 -8.10
C ILE A 98 -0.89 10.21 -9.60
N GLY A 99 -1.79 11.13 -9.98
CA GLY A 99 -2.06 11.46 -11.37
C GLY A 99 -0.80 11.92 -12.10
N LYS A 100 -0.03 12.83 -11.50
CA LYS A 100 1.25 13.28 -12.05
C LYS A 100 2.27 12.15 -12.20
N THR A 101 2.30 11.23 -11.26
CA THR A 101 3.15 10.04 -11.35
C THR A 101 2.71 9.14 -12.50
N MET A 102 1.41 8.87 -12.62
CA MET A 102 0.88 8.01 -13.69
C MET A 102 1.02 8.61 -15.08
N GLU A 103 0.87 9.92 -15.24
CA GLU A 103 1.15 10.65 -16.50
C GLU A 103 2.60 10.47 -16.98
N ALA A 104 3.54 10.42 -16.03
CA ALA A 104 4.96 10.26 -16.30
C ALA A 104 5.38 8.78 -16.49
N LYS A 105 4.52 7.82 -16.18
CA LYS A 105 4.84 6.39 -16.26
C LYS A 105 5.25 5.97 -17.67
N ARG A 106 6.32 5.19 -17.76
CA ARG A 106 6.83 4.56 -19.00
C ARG A 106 7.23 3.13 -18.70
N GLY A 107 7.29 2.31 -19.76
CA GLY A 107 7.67 0.90 -19.65
C GLY A 107 6.48 -0.01 -19.34
N SER A 108 6.76 -1.30 -19.15
CA SER A 108 5.76 -2.35 -18.96
C SER A 108 5.45 -2.68 -17.50
N GLY A 109 6.19 -2.10 -16.56
CA GLY A 109 5.99 -2.32 -15.14
C GLY A 109 4.79 -1.56 -14.57
N MET A 110 4.61 -1.67 -13.27
CA MET A 110 3.48 -1.08 -12.55
C MET A 110 3.92 -0.07 -11.49
N VAL A 111 3.09 0.92 -11.26
CA VAL A 111 3.22 1.86 -10.13
C VAL A 111 2.07 1.62 -9.17
N PHE A 112 2.41 1.30 -7.93
CA PHE A 112 1.45 1.13 -6.84
C PHE A 112 1.57 2.28 -5.84
N VAL A 113 0.54 2.45 -5.04
CA VAL A 113 0.59 3.32 -3.87
C VAL A 113 0.52 2.47 -2.59
N ASN A 114 1.42 2.76 -1.66
CA ASN A 114 1.40 2.18 -0.33
C ASN A 114 0.48 3.01 0.56
N ILE A 115 -0.65 2.43 0.98
CA ILE A 115 -1.64 3.10 1.82
C ILE A 115 -1.62 2.49 3.22
N MET A 116 -1.30 3.32 4.21
CA MET A 116 -1.30 2.93 5.61
C MET A 116 -2.70 2.98 6.21
N GLU A 117 -3.05 1.97 7.02
CA GLU A 117 -4.38 1.90 7.65
C GLU A 117 -4.62 3.09 8.58
N LYS A 118 -3.67 3.37 9.45
CA LYS A 118 -3.79 4.38 10.51
C LYS A 118 -2.74 5.48 10.34
N LEU A 119 -3.04 6.46 9.51
CA LEU A 119 -2.23 7.68 9.42
C LEU A 119 -2.71 8.81 10.31
N THR A 120 -3.95 8.75 10.78
CA THR A 120 -4.56 9.82 11.57
C THR A 120 -5.21 9.24 12.81
N MET A 121 -5.17 9.99 13.90
CA MET A 121 -5.88 9.61 15.12
C MET A 121 -7.36 9.93 15.06
N ASN A 122 -7.73 11.00 14.32
CA ASN A 122 -9.11 11.47 14.19
C ASN A 122 -9.65 11.11 12.81
N ALA A 123 -10.94 10.75 12.74
CA ALA A 123 -11.60 10.37 11.49
C ALA A 123 -10.82 9.35 10.65
N ALA A 124 -10.13 8.40 11.31
CA ALA A 124 -9.21 7.47 10.65
C ALA A 124 -9.88 6.70 9.51
N ARG A 125 -11.16 6.30 9.69
CA ARG A 125 -11.92 5.57 8.67
C ARG A 125 -12.25 6.45 7.47
N ASP A 126 -12.65 7.71 7.69
CA ASP A 126 -13.06 8.60 6.60
C ASP A 126 -11.84 9.05 5.79
N THR A 127 -10.74 9.38 6.46
CA THR A 127 -9.47 9.70 5.78
C THR A 127 -8.93 8.51 5.00
N LEU A 128 -9.04 7.29 5.53
CA LEU A 128 -8.66 6.07 4.80
C LEU A 128 -9.55 5.87 3.56
N LYS A 129 -10.88 6.00 3.72
CA LYS A 129 -11.81 5.88 2.59
C LYS A 129 -11.47 6.87 1.47
N VAL A 130 -11.20 8.11 1.83
CA VAL A 130 -10.85 9.16 0.87
C VAL A 130 -9.55 8.83 0.14
N ARG A 131 -8.48 8.44 0.84
CA ARG A 131 -7.19 8.09 0.23
C ARG A 131 -7.30 6.91 -0.72
N LEU A 132 -8.02 5.85 -0.32
CA LEU A 132 -8.26 4.66 -1.14
C LEU A 132 -9.00 5.02 -2.44
N ASN A 133 -10.12 5.73 -2.35
CA ASN A 133 -10.92 6.07 -3.54
C ASN A 133 -10.22 7.11 -4.42
N ALA A 134 -9.56 8.11 -3.84
CA ALA A 134 -8.77 9.08 -4.60
C ALA A 134 -7.61 8.43 -5.37
N ALA A 135 -6.98 7.39 -4.80
CA ALA A 135 -5.96 6.63 -5.51
C ALA A 135 -6.54 5.88 -6.72
N LEU A 136 -7.70 5.26 -6.56
CA LEU A 136 -8.40 4.61 -7.66
C LEU A 136 -8.85 5.60 -8.74
N ASP A 137 -9.41 6.76 -8.33
CA ASP A 137 -9.80 7.84 -9.25
C ASP A 137 -8.61 8.35 -10.07
N ALA A 138 -7.43 8.47 -9.45
CA ALA A 138 -6.22 8.94 -10.10
C ALA A 138 -5.58 7.94 -11.06
N GLY A 139 -6.15 6.76 -11.20
CA GLY A 139 -5.71 5.79 -12.20
C GLY A 139 -4.51 4.92 -11.78
N ILE A 140 -4.21 4.82 -10.49
CA ILE A 140 -3.10 3.95 -10.00
C ILE A 140 -3.25 2.51 -10.52
N ASP A 141 -2.14 1.84 -10.82
CA ASP A 141 -2.16 0.42 -11.23
C ASP A 141 -2.53 -0.51 -10.08
N GLY A 142 -2.14 -0.16 -8.85
CA GLY A 142 -2.48 -0.96 -7.68
C GLY A 142 -2.25 -0.25 -6.34
N ILE A 143 -2.76 -0.88 -5.29
CA ILE A 143 -2.67 -0.41 -3.90
C ILE A 143 -2.09 -1.53 -3.05
N THR A 144 -1.04 -1.24 -2.29
CA THR A 144 -0.55 -2.10 -1.23
C THR A 144 -1.03 -1.56 0.12
N LEU A 145 -1.80 -2.35 0.83
CA LEU A 145 -2.38 -2.01 2.12
C LEU A 145 -1.40 -2.37 3.24
N SER A 146 -0.89 -1.37 3.96
CA SER A 146 0.19 -1.52 4.94
C SER A 146 -0.12 -0.87 6.30
N ALA A 147 0.78 -1.07 7.26
CA ALA A 147 0.68 -0.52 8.63
C ALA A 147 -0.66 -0.82 9.31
N GLY A 148 -1.10 -2.07 9.18
CA GLY A 148 -2.33 -2.62 9.72
C GLY A 148 -2.84 -3.78 8.88
N LEU A 149 -3.83 -4.52 9.39
CA LEU A 149 -4.38 -5.68 8.68
C LEU A 149 -5.49 -5.32 7.68
N HIS A 150 -5.92 -4.07 7.65
CA HIS A 150 -6.87 -3.54 6.67
C HIS A 150 -8.19 -4.33 6.51
N LEU A 151 -8.72 -4.87 7.61
CA LEU A 151 -9.90 -5.74 7.61
C LEU A 151 -11.17 -5.09 7.02
N GLY A 152 -11.21 -3.76 6.92
CA GLY A 152 -12.33 -3.00 6.37
C GLY A 152 -12.06 -2.29 5.04
N SER A 153 -10.81 -2.27 4.58
CA SER A 153 -10.41 -1.41 3.44
C SER A 153 -11.04 -1.82 2.12
N PHE A 154 -11.19 -3.11 1.86
CA PHE A 154 -11.87 -3.58 0.66
C PHE A 154 -13.33 -3.10 0.62
N ALA A 155 -14.03 -3.12 1.75
CA ALA A 155 -15.41 -2.62 1.84
C ALA A 155 -15.51 -1.09 1.61
N LEU A 156 -14.44 -0.32 1.92
CA LEU A 156 -14.42 1.11 1.66
C LEU A 156 -14.25 1.46 0.18
N MET A 157 -13.81 0.50 -0.63
CA MET A 157 -13.60 0.62 -2.08
C MET A 157 -14.66 -0.13 -2.90
N ALA A 158 -15.52 -0.94 -2.28
CA ALA A 158 -16.34 -1.93 -2.97
C ALA A 158 -17.25 -1.34 -4.06
N ASP A 159 -17.73 -0.12 -3.86
CA ASP A 159 -18.60 0.59 -4.80
C ASP A 159 -17.82 1.36 -5.90
N HIS A 160 -16.50 1.39 -5.81
CA HIS A 160 -15.70 2.13 -6.77
C HIS A 160 -15.57 1.34 -8.10
N PRO A 161 -15.76 1.99 -9.28
CA PRO A 161 -15.72 1.29 -10.57
C PRO A 161 -14.42 0.50 -10.80
N ARG A 162 -13.27 1.03 -10.36
CA ARG A 162 -11.97 0.39 -10.51
C ARG A 162 -11.62 -0.63 -9.41
N PHE A 163 -12.53 -0.90 -8.47
CA PHE A 163 -12.26 -1.86 -7.38
C PHE A 163 -11.87 -3.25 -7.87
N ARG A 164 -12.42 -3.68 -9.00
CA ARG A 164 -12.13 -4.99 -9.59
C ARG A 164 -10.91 -5.00 -10.51
N ASP A 165 -10.52 -3.85 -11.06
CA ASP A 165 -9.46 -3.74 -12.07
C ASP A 165 -8.09 -3.44 -11.46
N ALA A 166 -8.04 -2.53 -10.47
CA ALA A 166 -6.80 -2.19 -9.78
C ALA A 166 -6.26 -3.38 -8.99
N LYS A 167 -4.94 -3.53 -8.95
CA LYS A 167 -4.29 -4.60 -8.18
C LYS A 167 -4.27 -4.23 -6.71
N LEU A 168 -4.83 -5.10 -5.87
CA LEU A 168 -4.94 -4.88 -4.44
C LEU A 168 -4.14 -5.93 -3.69
N GLY A 169 -3.16 -5.49 -2.92
CA GLY A 169 -2.33 -6.35 -2.10
C GLY A 169 -2.39 -5.99 -0.63
N ILE A 170 -2.06 -6.97 0.19
CA ILE A 170 -1.99 -6.84 1.65
C ILE A 170 -0.62 -7.25 2.15
N ILE A 171 -0.23 -6.75 3.30
CA ILE A 171 0.99 -7.16 3.99
C ILE A 171 0.59 -7.99 5.22
N VAL A 172 1.18 -9.17 5.34
CA VAL A 172 0.96 -10.07 6.48
C VAL A 172 2.29 -10.66 6.97
N SER A 173 2.36 -11.02 8.25
CA SER A 173 3.51 -11.67 8.88
C SER A 173 3.18 -13.07 9.41
N SER A 174 2.00 -13.61 9.11
CA SER A 174 1.60 -14.94 9.55
C SER A 174 0.40 -15.49 8.78
N VAL A 175 0.25 -16.80 8.76
CA VAL A 175 -0.94 -17.50 8.25
C VAL A 175 -2.22 -17.01 8.94
N ARG A 176 -2.17 -16.80 10.27
CA ARG A 176 -3.32 -16.32 11.04
C ARG A 176 -3.82 -14.95 10.55
N ALA A 177 -2.90 -14.03 10.24
CA ALA A 177 -3.24 -12.71 9.72
C ALA A 177 -3.93 -12.82 8.36
N LEU A 178 -3.39 -13.64 7.46
CA LEU A 178 -3.99 -13.91 6.15
C LEU A 178 -5.38 -14.53 6.27
N GLN A 179 -5.54 -15.56 7.08
CA GLN A 179 -6.84 -16.20 7.33
C GLN A 179 -7.90 -15.22 7.85
N LEU A 180 -7.49 -14.34 8.77
CA LEU A 180 -8.41 -13.33 9.31
C LEU A 180 -8.86 -12.36 8.22
N PHE A 181 -7.93 -11.90 7.39
CA PHE A 181 -8.23 -11.01 6.26
C PHE A 181 -9.21 -11.70 5.29
N LEU A 182 -8.88 -12.88 4.81
CA LEU A 182 -9.71 -13.63 3.85
C LEU A 182 -11.14 -13.87 4.38
N ARG A 183 -11.28 -14.24 5.66
CA ARG A 183 -12.61 -14.39 6.28
C ARG A 183 -13.40 -13.09 6.34
N LYS A 184 -12.75 -11.97 6.63
CA LYS A 184 -13.42 -10.66 6.73
C LYS A 184 -13.84 -10.10 5.38
N THR A 185 -13.10 -10.41 4.33
CA THR A 185 -13.37 -9.94 2.97
C THR A 185 -14.21 -10.91 2.14
N ALA A 186 -14.48 -12.12 2.63
CA ALA A 186 -15.18 -13.17 1.88
C ALA A 186 -16.51 -12.71 1.26
N ARG A 187 -17.30 -11.87 1.97
CA ARG A 187 -18.59 -11.36 1.47
C ARG A 187 -18.49 -10.43 0.25
N LEU A 188 -17.29 -9.93 -0.03
CA LEU A 188 -17.06 -9.04 -1.18
C LEU A 188 -16.71 -9.82 -2.44
N GLU A 189 -16.54 -11.14 -2.32
CA GLU A 189 -16.12 -12.03 -3.41
C GLU A 189 -14.90 -11.48 -4.17
N ARG A 190 -13.96 -10.90 -3.40
CA ARG A 190 -12.74 -10.28 -3.91
C ARG A 190 -11.54 -10.71 -3.08
N LEU A 191 -10.70 -11.54 -3.68
CA LEU A 191 -9.40 -11.91 -3.11
C LEU A 191 -8.37 -10.78 -3.34
N PRO A 192 -7.31 -10.69 -2.54
CA PRO A 192 -6.17 -9.87 -2.89
C PRO A 192 -5.49 -10.42 -4.15
N ASP A 193 -4.95 -9.53 -4.99
CA ASP A 193 -4.19 -9.92 -6.18
C ASP A 193 -2.78 -10.43 -5.82
N PHE A 194 -2.28 -10.06 -4.66
CA PHE A 194 -0.99 -10.52 -4.12
C PHE A 194 -0.93 -10.36 -2.60
N VAL A 195 -0.04 -11.09 -1.99
CA VAL A 195 0.25 -11.00 -0.56
C VAL A 195 1.74 -10.73 -0.38
N VAL A 196 2.08 -9.63 0.28
CA VAL A 196 3.44 -9.36 0.74
C VAL A 196 3.63 -10.03 2.10
N ILE A 197 4.64 -10.86 2.19
CA ILE A 197 5.01 -11.55 3.43
C ILE A 197 6.14 -10.76 4.07
N GLU A 198 5.84 -10.11 5.18
CA GLU A 198 6.79 -9.29 5.89
C GLU A 198 7.57 -10.14 6.90
N GLY A 199 8.89 -10.16 6.74
CA GLY A 199 9.80 -10.82 7.67
C GLY A 199 10.22 -9.92 8.83
N PRO A 200 10.84 -10.48 9.87
CA PRO A 200 11.22 -9.74 11.09
C PRO A 200 12.32 -8.70 10.86
N LEU A 201 13.03 -8.76 9.74
CA LEU A 201 14.06 -7.79 9.35
C LEU A 201 13.54 -6.67 8.44
N ALA A 202 12.23 -6.56 8.26
CA ALA A 202 11.64 -5.43 7.57
C ALA A 202 11.75 -4.15 8.40
N GLY A 203 11.69 -2.99 7.75
CA GLY A 203 11.65 -1.70 8.41
C GLY A 203 10.23 -1.20 8.63
N GLY A 204 10.06 -0.22 9.53
CA GLY A 204 8.79 0.47 9.74
C GLY A 204 7.86 -0.22 10.76
N HIS A 205 6.57 -0.30 10.44
CA HIS A 205 5.57 -0.94 11.30
C HIS A 205 5.60 -2.45 11.10
N LEU A 206 6.11 -3.17 12.06
CA LEU A 206 6.25 -4.63 12.01
C LEU A 206 5.03 -5.34 12.56
N GLY A 207 4.68 -6.48 11.96
CA GLY A 207 3.66 -7.40 12.45
C GLY A 207 4.13 -8.33 13.58
N PHE A 208 5.28 -8.04 14.22
CA PHE A 208 5.91 -8.84 15.26
C PHE A 208 5.93 -8.09 16.59
N GLY A 209 5.95 -8.87 17.70
CA GLY A 209 6.16 -8.35 19.04
C GLY A 209 7.65 -8.25 19.40
N MET A 210 7.91 -8.19 20.73
CA MET A 210 9.29 -8.16 21.27
C MET A 210 10.08 -9.43 20.99
N ASP A 211 9.40 -10.49 20.61
CA ASP A 211 9.93 -11.80 20.23
C ASP A 211 10.32 -11.93 18.75
N TRP A 212 10.38 -10.83 18.03
CA TRP A 212 10.62 -10.78 16.57
C TRP A 212 11.84 -11.62 16.12
N ALA A 213 12.87 -11.72 16.93
CA ALA A 213 14.09 -12.48 16.63
C ALA A 213 13.89 -14.01 16.55
N GLN A 214 12.73 -14.52 17.00
CA GLN A 214 12.37 -15.92 16.91
C GLN A 214 11.76 -16.32 15.57
N TYR A 215 11.47 -15.36 14.71
CA TYR A 215 10.83 -15.56 13.42
C TYR A 215 11.86 -15.50 12.29
N ASP A 216 11.56 -16.21 11.22
CA ASP A 216 12.36 -16.29 10.02
C ASP A 216 11.47 -16.14 8.77
N LEU A 217 11.90 -15.29 7.82
CA LEU A 217 11.13 -14.99 6.62
C LEU A 217 10.86 -16.24 5.77
N ALA A 218 11.86 -17.12 5.60
CA ALA A 218 11.71 -18.31 4.76
C ALA A 218 10.68 -19.28 5.35
N THR A 219 10.66 -19.42 6.67
CA THR A 219 9.66 -20.22 7.39
C THR A 219 8.25 -19.65 7.19
N ILE A 220 8.06 -18.34 7.38
CA ILE A 220 6.75 -17.69 7.23
C ILE A 220 6.25 -17.81 5.77
N VAL A 221 7.13 -17.63 4.78
CA VAL A 221 6.81 -17.82 3.36
C VAL A 221 6.33 -19.25 3.10
N THR A 222 7.05 -20.23 3.64
CA THR A 222 6.71 -21.65 3.46
C THR A 222 5.35 -22.00 4.07
N GLU A 223 5.08 -21.52 5.28
CA GLU A 223 3.80 -21.75 5.96
C GLU A 223 2.63 -21.13 5.20
N ILE A 224 2.78 -19.87 4.74
CA ILE A 224 1.74 -19.19 3.97
C ILE A 224 1.53 -19.84 2.61
N ALA A 225 2.60 -20.25 1.92
CA ALA A 225 2.49 -20.99 0.66
C ALA A 225 1.75 -22.32 0.84
N GLN A 226 2.07 -23.07 1.89
CA GLN A 226 1.37 -24.32 2.20
C GLN A 226 -0.10 -24.09 2.54
N PHE A 227 -0.42 -23.03 3.28
CA PHE A 227 -1.80 -22.64 3.57
C PHE A 227 -2.58 -22.34 2.28
N LEU A 228 -2.06 -21.49 1.40
CA LEU A 228 -2.71 -21.17 0.12
C LEU A 228 -2.93 -22.39 -0.75
N LYS A 229 -1.95 -23.30 -0.79
CA LYS A 229 -2.07 -24.58 -1.50
C LYS A 229 -3.20 -25.46 -0.93
N THR A 230 -3.31 -25.55 0.40
CA THR A 230 -4.35 -26.32 1.07
C THR A 230 -5.74 -25.74 0.80
N GLU A 231 -5.87 -24.42 0.81
CA GLU A 231 -7.12 -23.70 0.52
C GLU A 231 -7.41 -23.58 -1.00
N GLN A 232 -6.55 -24.10 -1.84
CA GLN A 232 -6.65 -24.02 -3.31
C GLN A 232 -6.74 -22.56 -3.83
N LEU A 233 -6.01 -21.66 -3.18
CA LEU A 233 -5.94 -20.25 -3.55
C LEU A 233 -4.67 -19.96 -4.35
N ASP A 234 -4.84 -19.44 -5.55
CA ASP A 234 -3.73 -19.03 -6.42
C ASP A 234 -3.49 -17.50 -6.27
N ILE A 235 -2.77 -17.15 -5.20
CA ILE A 235 -2.42 -15.76 -4.89
C ILE A 235 -0.90 -15.64 -4.88
N PRO A 236 -0.29 -14.79 -5.72
CA PRO A 236 1.15 -14.55 -5.73
C PRO A 236 1.66 -14.06 -4.37
N LEU A 237 2.79 -14.64 -3.93
CA LEU A 237 3.47 -14.27 -2.70
C LEU A 237 4.73 -13.46 -3.03
N ILE A 238 4.92 -12.38 -2.28
CA ILE A 238 6.07 -11.48 -2.41
C ILE A 238 6.78 -11.45 -1.06
N ALA A 239 7.96 -12.03 -0.98
CA ALA A 239 8.78 -11.99 0.23
C ALA A 239 9.38 -10.58 0.42
N ALA A 240 9.35 -10.07 1.66
CA ALA A 240 9.86 -8.74 1.99
C ALA A 240 10.54 -8.72 3.37
N GLY A 241 11.54 -7.87 3.51
CA GLY A 241 12.27 -7.65 4.76
C GLY A 241 13.54 -8.49 4.89
N GLY A 242 14.69 -7.80 4.94
CA GLY A 242 16.00 -8.44 5.08
C GLY A 242 16.54 -9.09 3.80
N ILE A 243 15.95 -8.83 2.64
CA ILE A 243 16.44 -9.32 1.34
C ILE A 243 17.38 -8.26 0.76
N PHE A 244 18.68 -8.54 0.76
CA PHE A 244 19.74 -7.63 0.30
C PHE A 244 20.80 -8.34 -0.54
N THR A 245 20.64 -9.64 -0.79
CA THR A 245 21.43 -10.44 -1.72
C THR A 245 20.52 -11.30 -2.58
N GLY A 246 20.96 -11.60 -3.79
CA GLY A 246 20.29 -12.53 -4.69
C GLY A 246 20.65 -13.99 -4.41
#